data_c57eaa89569e06f33414cd3deb8b1742
#
_entry.id   c57eaa89569e06f33414cd3deb8b1742
#
_cell.length_a   1.000
_cell.length_b   1.000
_cell.length_c   1.000
_cell.angle_alpha   90.00
_cell.angle_beta   90.00
_cell.angle_gamma   90.00
#
_symmetry.space_group_name_H-M   'P 1'
#
loop_
_entity.id
_entity.type
_entity.pdbx_description
1 polymer ?
#
loop_
_entity_poly.entity_id
_entity_poly.type
_entity_poly.pdbx_seq_one_letter_code
_entity_poly.pdbx_strand_id
1 'polypeptide(L)'
;MTGNRQAQRAFDAGVLSLGLAIEGQESTRDLEYAKLAFQRATEWDPGMCDAWLGRAAAGELTKDVLFNLQKTCDSTLYREQRRVGLRPRELAGRFQPGLYIDYPLASRTEISLAWAAQLIGDKDFDEAERVLDQLDAYRRGQLNDAEREPDNRIIAYVRGVLHYTTQRWPDVMTVLAGSAEWDDPYLAAGAHVMTGTACAQLGLFAESIRRMQAAEQGPIPAARSTAMFCRGLCLRETGNEDEAQALFEKVYSQAPDFEANAAALRDRTYRITVTNREVIEARTDKWDPASSPTMEQMNRAEVQDRAKETLAEARAELDSQIGLASVKTQVAKLQSTAQLAKIRAEKGMASAPRGQHLAFTGPPGTGKTTIARVVAKIYCGLGLLQTEKMVEAKRADFVGEHLGSTAIKTGKLIDSAMDGVLFIDEAYTLIQTGLSGGDAFGREAVDTLLARMENDRDRLVVIIAGYDGEINRLLAANDGLASRFAKRLQFPSYSATELGEIGEVIAKKRDSDLSEEALKVLVRACDRLYAMESTDQSGQPRRGVDLAGNGRFIRNVIEAAEEEREFRLANDESLDLTEIDEAVLRRIEEPDMRLALATILESLNIGWTDPG
;
A
#
# COMPACT_ATOMS: atom_id res chain seq x y z
N MET A 1 -48.31 -37.13 -25.18
CA MET A 1 -48.34 -36.74 -26.61
C MET A 1 -49.39 -35.67 -26.95
N THR A 2 -50.49 -35.55 -26.22
CA THR A 2 -51.52 -34.53 -26.47
C THR A 2 -51.12 -33.11 -26.16
N GLY A 3 -50.40 -32.87 -25.06
CA GLY A 3 -50.00 -31.54 -24.65
C GLY A 3 -49.03 -30.83 -25.62
N ASN A 4 -48.10 -31.56 -26.22
CA ASN A 4 -47.12 -30.98 -27.15
C ASN A 4 -47.79 -30.45 -28.45
N ARG A 5 -48.79 -31.16 -28.98
CA ARG A 5 -49.57 -30.69 -30.15
C ARG A 5 -50.44 -29.47 -29.83
N GLN A 6 -50.94 -29.36 -28.60
CA GLN A 6 -51.72 -28.19 -28.17
C GLN A 6 -50.81 -26.97 -28.02
N ALA A 7 -49.62 -27.12 -27.43
CA ALA A 7 -48.63 -26.07 -27.33
C ALA A 7 -48.18 -25.55 -28.70
N GLN A 8 -47.96 -26.47 -29.66
CA GLN A 8 -47.62 -26.11 -31.04
C GLN A 8 -48.71 -25.31 -31.74
N ARG A 9 -49.99 -25.74 -31.62
CA ARG A 9 -51.11 -24.99 -32.18
C ARG A 9 -51.26 -23.59 -31.57
N ALA A 10 -51.05 -23.48 -30.26
CA ALA A 10 -51.08 -22.19 -29.61
C ALA A 10 -49.91 -21.30 -30.06
N PHE A 11 -48.72 -21.88 -30.23
CA PHE A 11 -47.56 -21.18 -30.79
C PHE A 11 -47.84 -20.66 -32.20
N ASP A 12 -48.41 -21.50 -33.10
CA ASP A 12 -48.79 -21.13 -34.48
C ASP A 12 -49.77 -19.96 -34.49
N ALA A 13 -50.83 -20.05 -33.66
CA ALA A 13 -51.81 -18.97 -33.50
C ALA A 13 -51.14 -17.67 -33.01
N GLY A 14 -50.21 -17.75 -32.06
CA GLY A 14 -49.45 -16.62 -31.58
C GLY A 14 -48.59 -15.96 -32.67
N VAL A 15 -47.90 -16.76 -33.48
CA VAL A 15 -47.08 -16.28 -34.62
C VAL A 15 -47.93 -15.53 -35.64
N LEU A 16 -49.08 -16.10 -36.04
CA LEU A 16 -50.01 -15.47 -36.97
C LEU A 16 -50.55 -14.14 -36.42
N SER A 17 -50.83 -14.11 -35.10
CA SER A 17 -51.33 -12.91 -34.42
C SER A 17 -50.27 -11.84 -34.17
N LEU A 18 -48.96 -12.15 -34.29
CA LEU A 18 -47.91 -11.14 -34.40
C LEU A 18 -47.86 -10.47 -35.78
N GLY A 19 -48.62 -11.01 -36.76
CA GLY A 19 -48.56 -10.58 -38.16
C GLY A 19 -47.44 -11.27 -38.95
N LEU A 20 -46.85 -12.36 -38.41
CA LEU A 20 -45.84 -13.15 -39.10
C LEU A 20 -46.53 -14.25 -39.94
N ALA A 21 -46.10 -14.41 -41.20
CA ALA A 21 -46.71 -15.36 -42.11
C ALA A 21 -46.21 -16.79 -41.82
N ILE A 22 -47.17 -17.73 -41.77
CA ILE A 22 -46.90 -19.17 -41.82
C ILE A 22 -47.37 -19.66 -43.20
N GLU A 23 -46.61 -20.54 -43.85
CA GLU A 23 -46.91 -21.03 -45.20
C GLU A 23 -48.35 -21.51 -45.33
N GLY A 24 -49.11 -20.89 -46.27
CA GLY A 24 -50.50 -21.22 -46.53
C GLY A 24 -51.53 -20.64 -45.55
N GLN A 25 -51.19 -19.75 -44.65
CA GLN A 25 -52.10 -19.12 -43.69
C GLN A 25 -52.00 -17.58 -43.73
N GLU A 26 -53.14 -16.90 -43.61
CA GLU A 26 -53.23 -15.46 -43.50
C GLU A 26 -52.86 -15.02 -42.08
N SER A 27 -52.04 -13.97 -41.95
CA SER A 27 -51.67 -13.38 -40.68
C SER A 27 -52.46 -12.09 -40.43
N THR A 28 -52.90 -11.90 -39.20
CA THR A 28 -53.59 -10.67 -38.78
C THR A 28 -52.95 -10.20 -37.45
N ARG A 29 -52.50 -8.97 -37.39
CA ARG A 29 -51.83 -8.46 -36.21
C ARG A 29 -52.81 -8.15 -35.07
N ASP A 30 -52.72 -8.95 -33.99
CA ASP A 30 -53.45 -8.78 -32.74
C ASP A 30 -52.52 -9.17 -31.59
N LEU A 31 -51.91 -8.16 -30.96
CA LEU A 31 -50.89 -8.36 -29.92
C LEU A 31 -51.46 -8.97 -28.63
N GLU A 32 -52.72 -8.64 -28.28
CA GLU A 32 -53.34 -9.20 -27.07
C GLU A 32 -53.66 -10.69 -27.25
N TYR A 33 -54.15 -11.06 -28.41
CA TYR A 33 -54.36 -12.46 -28.72
C TYR A 33 -53.04 -13.22 -28.88
N ALA A 34 -52.01 -12.62 -29.49
CA ALA A 34 -50.67 -13.20 -29.57
C ALA A 34 -50.13 -13.52 -28.18
N LYS A 35 -50.20 -12.56 -27.24
CA LYS A 35 -49.78 -12.73 -25.86
C LYS A 35 -50.49 -13.91 -25.19
N LEU A 36 -51.81 -13.98 -25.27
CA LEU A 36 -52.59 -15.08 -24.70
C LEU A 36 -52.24 -16.45 -25.33
N ALA A 37 -52.02 -16.49 -26.63
CA ALA A 37 -51.66 -17.71 -27.35
C ALA A 37 -50.28 -18.23 -26.91
N PHE A 38 -49.26 -17.35 -26.79
CA PHE A 38 -47.94 -17.74 -26.30
C PHE A 38 -47.95 -18.10 -24.81
N GLN A 39 -48.76 -17.43 -23.97
CA GLN A 39 -48.97 -17.84 -22.59
C GLN A 39 -49.50 -19.28 -22.51
N ARG A 40 -50.51 -19.63 -23.29
CA ARG A 40 -51.03 -21.01 -23.37
C ARG A 40 -49.97 -21.99 -23.88
N ALA A 41 -49.18 -21.61 -24.87
CA ALA A 41 -48.11 -22.46 -25.37
C ALA A 41 -47.06 -22.78 -24.27
N THR A 42 -46.65 -21.77 -23.47
CA THR A 42 -45.72 -21.95 -22.35
C THR A 42 -46.35 -22.71 -21.17
N GLU A 43 -47.65 -22.61 -20.92
CA GLU A 43 -48.35 -23.41 -19.91
C GLU A 43 -48.38 -24.91 -20.29
N TRP A 44 -48.60 -25.25 -21.57
CA TRP A 44 -48.65 -26.63 -22.03
C TRP A 44 -47.30 -27.27 -22.31
N ASP A 45 -46.31 -26.46 -22.71
CA ASP A 45 -44.90 -26.88 -22.86
C ASP A 45 -43.95 -25.80 -22.32
N PRO A 46 -43.64 -25.82 -21.01
CA PRO A 46 -42.69 -24.86 -20.42
C PRO A 46 -41.28 -24.96 -20.98
N GLY A 47 -40.94 -26.07 -21.67
CA GLY A 47 -39.63 -26.27 -22.33
C GLY A 47 -39.56 -25.65 -23.73
N MET A 48 -40.64 -25.05 -24.25
CA MET A 48 -40.70 -24.44 -25.59
C MET A 48 -40.09 -23.01 -25.56
N CYS A 49 -38.77 -22.87 -25.80
CA CYS A 49 -38.09 -21.58 -25.79
C CYS A 49 -38.72 -20.56 -26.75
N ASP A 50 -39.11 -21.02 -27.96
CA ASP A 50 -39.69 -20.13 -28.96
C ASP A 50 -41.04 -19.54 -28.51
N ALA A 51 -41.82 -20.24 -27.65
CA ALA A 51 -43.04 -19.68 -27.08
C ALA A 51 -42.75 -18.60 -26.01
N TRP A 52 -41.70 -18.78 -25.20
CA TRP A 52 -41.25 -17.74 -24.29
C TRP A 52 -40.75 -16.51 -25.05
N LEU A 53 -40.02 -16.72 -26.17
CA LEU A 53 -39.61 -15.63 -27.06
C LEU A 53 -40.83 -14.94 -27.71
N GLY A 54 -41.84 -15.69 -28.05
CA GLY A 54 -43.11 -15.17 -28.55
C GLY A 54 -43.84 -14.27 -27.55
N ARG A 55 -43.81 -14.61 -26.24
CA ARG A 55 -44.33 -13.73 -25.18
C ARG A 55 -43.56 -12.40 -25.15
N ALA A 56 -42.22 -12.46 -25.21
CA ALA A 56 -41.39 -11.26 -25.28
C ALA A 56 -41.70 -10.43 -26.55
N ALA A 57 -41.89 -11.08 -27.71
CA ALA A 57 -42.24 -10.42 -28.97
C ALA A 57 -43.64 -9.78 -28.92
N ALA A 58 -44.57 -10.35 -28.15
CA ALA A 58 -45.90 -9.77 -27.89
C ALA A 58 -45.88 -8.67 -26.80
N GLY A 59 -44.69 -8.25 -26.32
CA GLY A 59 -44.53 -7.18 -25.36
C GLY A 59 -44.60 -7.60 -23.88
N GLU A 60 -44.57 -8.91 -23.58
CA GLU A 60 -44.57 -9.42 -22.22
C GLU A 60 -43.13 -9.82 -21.81
N LEU A 61 -42.33 -8.85 -21.38
CA LEU A 61 -40.96 -9.08 -20.93
C LEU A 61 -40.87 -8.94 -19.39
N THR A 62 -41.22 -10.02 -18.70
CA THR A 62 -41.13 -10.12 -17.25
C THR A 62 -39.91 -10.92 -16.84
N LYS A 63 -39.49 -10.80 -15.56
CA LYS A 63 -38.41 -11.62 -14.99
C LYS A 63 -38.64 -13.13 -15.20
N ASP A 64 -39.87 -13.60 -15.04
CA ASP A 64 -40.24 -15.00 -15.27
C ASP A 64 -40.03 -15.42 -16.73
N VAL A 65 -40.43 -14.58 -17.69
CA VAL A 65 -40.21 -14.83 -19.11
C VAL A 65 -38.71 -14.90 -19.42
N LEU A 66 -37.92 -13.97 -18.93
CA LEU A 66 -36.45 -13.94 -19.13
C LEU A 66 -35.76 -15.15 -18.50
N PHE A 67 -36.17 -15.53 -17.29
CA PHE A 67 -35.65 -16.71 -16.62
C PHE A 67 -35.89 -18.00 -17.41
N ASN A 68 -37.11 -18.18 -17.90
CA ASN A 68 -37.45 -19.36 -18.67
C ASN A 68 -36.82 -19.35 -20.07
N LEU A 69 -36.66 -18.17 -20.71
CA LEU A 69 -35.86 -18.02 -21.93
C LEU A 69 -34.42 -18.48 -21.69
N GLN A 70 -33.77 -17.95 -20.66
CA GLN A 70 -32.38 -18.32 -20.31
C GLN A 70 -32.23 -19.82 -20.03
N LYS A 71 -33.18 -20.40 -19.32
CA LYS A 71 -33.20 -21.84 -18.98
C LYS A 71 -33.38 -22.76 -20.20
N THR A 72 -34.11 -22.33 -21.20
CA THR A 72 -34.52 -23.18 -22.33
C THR A 72 -33.79 -22.91 -23.63
N CYS A 73 -33.06 -21.77 -23.73
CA CYS A 73 -32.43 -21.33 -24.99
C CYS A 73 -31.41 -22.34 -25.55
N ASP A 74 -30.67 -23.05 -24.69
CA ASP A 74 -29.66 -24.02 -25.12
C ASP A 74 -30.25 -25.27 -25.78
N SER A 75 -31.50 -25.62 -25.46
CA SER A 75 -32.09 -26.89 -25.85
C SER A 75 -33.13 -26.78 -26.98
N THR A 76 -33.91 -25.71 -26.99
CA THR A 76 -35.11 -25.64 -27.83
C THR A 76 -35.30 -24.35 -28.63
N LEU A 77 -34.37 -23.40 -28.56
CA LEU A 77 -34.40 -22.19 -29.38
C LEU A 77 -34.38 -22.52 -30.88
N TYR A 78 -35.19 -21.85 -31.65
CA TYR A 78 -35.41 -22.02 -33.09
C TYR A 78 -36.07 -23.36 -33.51
N ARG A 79 -36.48 -24.22 -32.58
CA ARG A 79 -37.10 -25.50 -32.92
C ARG A 79 -38.47 -25.29 -33.59
N GLU A 80 -39.33 -24.52 -32.95
CA GLU A 80 -40.65 -24.26 -33.47
C GLU A 80 -40.65 -23.20 -34.59
N GLN A 81 -39.78 -22.22 -34.53
CA GLN A 81 -39.56 -21.26 -35.62
C GLN A 81 -39.24 -21.97 -36.94
N ARG A 82 -38.30 -22.94 -36.90
CA ARG A 82 -37.99 -23.75 -38.09
C ARG A 82 -39.15 -24.61 -38.57
N ARG A 83 -39.94 -25.17 -37.64
CA ARG A 83 -41.10 -25.98 -37.96
C ARG A 83 -42.17 -25.19 -38.76
N VAL A 84 -42.39 -23.93 -38.39
CA VAL A 84 -43.38 -23.06 -39.06
C VAL A 84 -42.80 -22.23 -40.22
N GLY A 85 -41.53 -22.42 -40.57
CA GLY A 85 -40.87 -21.79 -41.71
C GLY A 85 -40.44 -20.33 -41.51
N LEU A 86 -40.33 -19.86 -40.25
CA LEU A 86 -39.82 -18.51 -39.95
C LEU A 86 -38.34 -18.43 -40.25
N ARG A 87 -37.92 -17.29 -40.81
CA ARG A 87 -36.49 -16.94 -41.00
C ARG A 87 -35.84 -16.59 -39.67
N PRO A 88 -34.50 -16.72 -39.57
CA PRO A 88 -33.80 -16.27 -38.39
C PRO A 88 -34.12 -14.79 -38.05
N ARG A 89 -34.43 -14.52 -36.79
CA ARG A 89 -34.76 -13.20 -36.24
C ARG A 89 -36.11 -12.60 -36.66
N GLU A 90 -36.97 -13.32 -37.37
CA GLU A 90 -38.35 -12.87 -37.63
C GLU A 90 -39.18 -12.85 -36.35
N LEU A 91 -39.07 -13.87 -35.51
CA LEU A 91 -39.61 -13.83 -34.14
C LEU A 91 -38.60 -13.15 -33.22
N ALA A 92 -38.83 -11.90 -32.91
CA ALA A 92 -37.96 -11.10 -32.06
C ALA A 92 -38.76 -10.25 -31.08
N GLY A 93 -38.36 -10.29 -29.83
CA GLY A 93 -38.72 -9.29 -28.81
C GLY A 93 -37.76 -8.13 -28.79
N ARG A 94 -37.89 -7.34 -27.74
CA ARG A 94 -36.93 -6.26 -27.44
C ARG A 94 -36.65 -6.24 -25.95
N PHE A 95 -35.43 -5.80 -25.55
CA PHE A 95 -35.05 -5.64 -24.16
C PHE A 95 -34.22 -4.36 -23.99
N GLN A 96 -34.11 -3.90 -22.77
CA GLN A 96 -33.29 -2.74 -22.43
C GLN A 96 -31.98 -3.22 -21.81
N PRO A 97 -30.83 -3.13 -22.51
CA PRO A 97 -29.53 -3.52 -21.98
C PRO A 97 -29.00 -2.53 -20.92
N GLY A 98 -29.72 -1.47 -20.64
CA GLY A 98 -29.38 -0.35 -19.76
C GLY A 98 -29.07 0.93 -20.54
N LEU A 99 -29.07 2.06 -19.85
CA LEU A 99 -28.69 3.39 -20.37
C LEU A 99 -29.19 3.68 -21.80
N TYR A 100 -30.45 4.10 -21.91
CA TYR A 100 -31.05 4.68 -23.12
C TYR A 100 -31.32 3.74 -24.31
N ILE A 101 -30.86 2.51 -24.30
CA ILE A 101 -30.89 1.62 -25.48
C ILE A 101 -32.01 0.62 -25.36
N ASP A 102 -32.70 0.39 -26.49
CA ASP A 102 -33.65 -0.68 -26.70
C ASP A 102 -33.11 -1.60 -27.81
N TYR A 103 -32.85 -2.88 -27.47
CA TYR A 103 -32.12 -3.82 -28.31
C TYR A 103 -32.96 -5.04 -28.70
N PRO A 104 -32.72 -5.63 -29.88
CA PRO A 104 -33.44 -6.86 -30.29
C PRO A 104 -33.18 -8.03 -29.34
N LEU A 105 -34.18 -8.89 -29.20
CA LEU A 105 -34.15 -10.13 -28.43
C LEU A 105 -34.60 -11.29 -29.33
N ALA A 106 -33.67 -12.01 -29.92
CA ALA A 106 -33.95 -13.09 -30.86
C ALA A 106 -32.93 -14.24 -30.83
N SER A 107 -31.74 -14.02 -30.30
CA SER A 107 -30.64 -14.99 -30.27
C SER A 107 -30.29 -15.41 -28.85
N ARG A 108 -29.54 -16.52 -28.74
CA ARG A 108 -29.01 -16.97 -27.45
C ARG A 108 -28.20 -15.90 -26.74
N THR A 109 -27.32 -15.22 -27.48
CA THR A 109 -26.51 -14.10 -26.94
C THR A 109 -27.42 -13.02 -26.35
N GLU A 110 -28.42 -12.59 -27.09
CA GLU A 110 -29.36 -11.55 -26.68
C GLU A 110 -30.23 -11.97 -25.49
N ILE A 111 -30.61 -13.25 -25.41
CA ILE A 111 -31.35 -13.81 -24.27
C ILE A 111 -30.47 -13.73 -22.99
N SER A 112 -29.20 -14.16 -23.08
CA SER A 112 -28.29 -14.10 -21.93
C SER A 112 -27.99 -12.64 -21.51
N LEU A 113 -27.89 -11.73 -22.48
CA LEU A 113 -27.70 -10.30 -22.19
C LEU A 113 -28.95 -9.67 -21.56
N ALA A 114 -30.15 -10.03 -22.02
CA ALA A 114 -31.40 -9.57 -21.43
C ALA A 114 -31.55 -10.07 -19.98
N TRP A 115 -31.15 -11.30 -19.72
CA TRP A 115 -31.12 -11.86 -18.36
C TRP A 115 -30.11 -11.15 -17.49
N ALA A 116 -28.86 -10.92 -17.97
CA ALA A 116 -27.87 -10.16 -17.25
C ALA A 116 -28.32 -8.72 -16.94
N ALA A 117 -28.97 -8.05 -17.91
CA ALA A 117 -29.52 -6.70 -17.70
C ALA A 117 -30.63 -6.68 -16.63
N GLN A 118 -31.49 -7.71 -16.59
CA GLN A 118 -32.47 -7.88 -15.53
C GLN A 118 -31.84 -8.06 -14.16
N LEU A 119 -30.80 -8.89 -14.06
CA LEU A 119 -30.04 -9.11 -12.80
C LEU A 119 -29.35 -7.84 -12.32
N ILE A 120 -28.79 -7.04 -13.24
CA ILE A 120 -28.22 -5.71 -12.91
C ILE A 120 -29.31 -4.80 -12.31
N GLY A 121 -30.49 -4.77 -12.92
CA GLY A 121 -31.65 -4.02 -12.41
C GLY A 121 -32.10 -4.48 -11.02
N ASP A 122 -32.03 -5.77 -10.75
CA ASP A 122 -32.37 -6.41 -9.47
C ASP A 122 -31.23 -6.28 -8.44
N LYS A 123 -30.07 -5.72 -8.81
CA LYS A 123 -28.84 -5.61 -8.00
C LYS A 123 -28.19 -6.95 -7.64
N ASP A 124 -28.46 -8.01 -8.43
CA ASP A 124 -27.77 -9.29 -8.30
C ASP A 124 -26.52 -9.28 -9.21
N PHE A 125 -25.54 -8.50 -8.81
CA PHE A 125 -24.37 -8.18 -9.64
C PHE A 125 -23.43 -9.37 -9.82
N ASP A 126 -23.30 -10.25 -8.81
CA ASP A 126 -22.46 -11.45 -8.89
C ASP A 126 -23.02 -12.44 -9.92
N GLU A 127 -24.35 -12.65 -9.93
CA GLU A 127 -24.97 -13.50 -10.93
C GLU A 127 -24.90 -12.88 -12.32
N ALA A 128 -25.10 -11.56 -12.43
CA ALA A 128 -24.97 -10.84 -13.70
C ALA A 128 -23.56 -11.00 -14.29
N GLU A 129 -22.51 -10.81 -13.49
CA GLU A 129 -21.11 -11.02 -13.91
C GLU A 129 -20.89 -12.45 -14.38
N ARG A 130 -21.38 -13.45 -13.63
CA ARG A 130 -21.26 -14.87 -13.96
C ARG A 130 -21.92 -15.22 -15.30
N VAL A 131 -23.12 -14.70 -15.55
CA VAL A 131 -23.81 -14.89 -16.83
C VAL A 131 -23.01 -14.29 -17.99
N LEU A 132 -22.46 -13.10 -17.83
CA LEU A 132 -21.61 -12.45 -18.83
C LEU A 132 -20.31 -13.21 -19.09
N ASP A 133 -19.68 -13.76 -18.06
CA ASP A 133 -18.46 -14.56 -18.18
C ASP A 133 -18.70 -15.90 -18.88
N GLN A 134 -19.82 -16.55 -18.56
CA GLN A 134 -20.26 -17.77 -19.26
C GLN A 134 -20.54 -17.52 -20.74
N LEU A 135 -21.14 -16.36 -21.06
CA LEU A 135 -21.41 -15.98 -22.45
C LEU A 135 -20.11 -15.75 -23.22
N ASP A 136 -19.14 -15.06 -22.64
CA ASP A 136 -17.82 -14.85 -23.24
C ASP A 136 -17.07 -16.18 -23.46
N ALA A 137 -17.14 -17.10 -22.49
CA ALA A 137 -16.52 -18.42 -22.60
C ALA A 137 -17.17 -19.27 -23.72
N TYR A 138 -18.49 -19.26 -23.79
CA TYR A 138 -19.24 -19.96 -24.86
C TYR A 138 -18.84 -19.47 -26.25
N ARG A 139 -18.76 -18.16 -26.44
CA ARG A 139 -18.47 -17.54 -27.74
C ARG A 139 -17.03 -17.76 -28.18
N ARG A 140 -16.07 -17.76 -27.27
CA ARG A 140 -14.66 -18.06 -27.60
C ARG A 140 -14.45 -19.41 -28.26
N GLY A 141 -15.32 -20.36 -27.98
CA GLY A 141 -15.22 -21.73 -28.51
C GLY A 141 -15.96 -21.98 -29.84
N GLN A 142 -16.82 -21.08 -30.32
CA GLN A 142 -17.81 -21.42 -31.35
C GLN A 142 -17.76 -20.60 -32.65
N LEU A 143 -17.16 -19.41 -32.67
CA LEU A 143 -17.25 -18.50 -33.81
C LEU A 143 -15.86 -17.99 -34.23
N ASN A 144 -15.70 -17.65 -35.51
CA ASN A 144 -14.54 -16.89 -35.99
C ASN A 144 -14.64 -15.41 -35.55
N ASP A 145 -13.54 -14.65 -35.64
CA ASP A 145 -13.48 -13.28 -35.12
C ASP A 145 -14.46 -12.32 -35.82
N ALA A 146 -14.66 -12.48 -37.14
CA ALA A 146 -15.57 -11.63 -37.91
C ALA A 146 -17.06 -11.85 -37.53
N GLU A 147 -17.43 -13.08 -37.18
CA GLU A 147 -18.82 -13.41 -36.73
C GLU A 147 -19.06 -12.99 -35.27
N ARG A 148 -17.99 -12.80 -34.49
CA ARG A 148 -18.07 -12.35 -33.07
C ARG A 148 -18.26 -10.84 -32.96
N GLU A 149 -17.72 -10.06 -33.87
CA GLU A 149 -17.58 -8.60 -33.73
C GLU A 149 -18.89 -7.85 -33.42
N PRO A 150 -20.02 -8.06 -34.10
CA PRO A 150 -21.25 -7.35 -33.80
C PRO A 150 -21.77 -7.61 -32.39
N ASP A 151 -21.64 -8.84 -31.91
CA ASP A 151 -22.12 -9.25 -30.59
C ASP A 151 -21.14 -8.83 -29.47
N ASN A 152 -19.84 -8.74 -29.76
CA ASN A 152 -18.84 -8.29 -28.79
C ASN A 152 -19.14 -6.87 -28.28
N ARG A 153 -19.64 -6.00 -29.14
CA ARG A 153 -20.01 -4.62 -28.78
C ARG A 153 -21.14 -4.57 -27.76
N ILE A 154 -22.22 -5.31 -28.00
CA ILE A 154 -23.35 -5.31 -27.06
C ILE A 154 -23.02 -6.05 -25.77
N ILE A 155 -22.16 -7.08 -25.79
CA ILE A 155 -21.66 -7.74 -24.58
C ILE A 155 -20.83 -6.76 -23.77
N ALA A 156 -19.87 -6.07 -24.41
CA ALA A 156 -19.08 -5.03 -23.77
C ALA A 156 -19.95 -3.89 -23.22
N TYR A 157 -21.00 -3.53 -23.94
CA TYR A 157 -21.95 -2.51 -23.50
C TYR A 157 -22.67 -2.92 -22.21
N VAL A 158 -23.26 -4.12 -22.14
CA VAL A 158 -23.97 -4.62 -20.93
C VAL A 158 -22.99 -4.78 -19.76
N ARG A 159 -21.77 -5.25 -20.01
CA ARG A 159 -20.71 -5.31 -18.98
C ARG A 159 -20.31 -3.90 -18.52
N GLY A 160 -20.23 -2.95 -19.44
CA GLY A 160 -20.06 -1.53 -19.14
C GLY A 160 -21.17 -0.97 -18.25
N VAL A 161 -22.42 -1.35 -18.49
CA VAL A 161 -23.59 -0.97 -17.66
C VAL A 161 -23.46 -1.54 -16.24
N LEU A 162 -23.02 -2.80 -16.08
CA LEU A 162 -22.78 -3.41 -14.77
C LEU A 162 -21.76 -2.58 -13.97
N HIS A 163 -20.61 -2.29 -14.57
CA HIS A 163 -19.56 -1.52 -13.90
C HIS A 163 -19.94 -0.05 -13.69
N TYR A 164 -20.69 0.54 -14.61
CA TYR A 164 -21.21 1.90 -14.48
C TYR A 164 -22.20 2.02 -13.31
N THR A 165 -23.15 1.09 -13.21
CA THR A 165 -24.16 1.06 -12.14
C THR A 165 -23.51 0.90 -10.76
N THR A 166 -22.45 0.11 -10.69
CA THR A 166 -21.69 -0.14 -9.46
C THR A 166 -20.53 0.84 -9.25
N GLN A 167 -20.41 1.86 -10.10
CA GLN A 167 -19.36 2.91 -10.03
C GLN A 167 -17.94 2.34 -10.00
N ARG A 168 -17.71 1.27 -10.74
CA ARG A 168 -16.37 0.67 -10.93
C ARG A 168 -15.69 1.32 -12.16
N TRP A 169 -15.36 2.60 -12.02
CA TRP A 169 -14.90 3.43 -13.12
C TRP A 169 -13.69 2.90 -13.90
N PRO A 170 -12.65 2.35 -13.27
CA PRO A 170 -11.54 1.72 -14.00
C PRO A 170 -11.98 0.53 -14.87
N ASP A 171 -12.98 -0.24 -14.41
CA ASP A 171 -13.49 -1.39 -15.15
C ASP A 171 -14.34 -0.94 -16.34
N VAL A 172 -15.14 0.15 -16.18
CA VAL A 172 -15.83 0.81 -17.30
C VAL A 172 -14.86 1.19 -18.40
N MET A 173 -13.74 1.85 -18.03
CA MET A 173 -12.71 2.27 -18.98
C MET A 173 -12.05 1.08 -19.69
N THR A 174 -11.81 0.00 -18.97
CA THR A 174 -11.19 -1.22 -19.51
C THR A 174 -12.12 -1.93 -20.51
N VAL A 175 -13.36 -2.14 -20.11
CA VAL A 175 -14.33 -2.90 -20.92
C VAL A 175 -14.75 -2.14 -22.19
N LEU A 176 -14.85 -0.82 -22.10
CA LEU A 176 -15.27 0.05 -23.22
C LEU A 176 -14.10 0.74 -23.93
N ALA A 177 -12.87 0.28 -23.77
CA ALA A 177 -11.67 0.90 -24.34
C ALA A 177 -11.76 1.14 -25.87
N GLY A 178 -12.32 0.15 -26.62
CA GLY A 178 -12.50 0.22 -28.08
C GLY A 178 -13.80 0.89 -28.54
N SER A 179 -14.63 1.42 -27.64
CA SER A 179 -15.96 1.92 -28.00
C SER A 179 -15.98 3.16 -28.90
N ALA A 180 -14.85 3.88 -29.01
CA ALA A 180 -14.72 5.04 -29.89
C ALA A 180 -14.81 4.69 -31.39
N GLU A 181 -14.52 3.43 -31.74
CA GLU A 181 -14.50 2.92 -33.12
C GLU A 181 -15.80 2.17 -33.50
N TRP A 182 -16.79 2.17 -32.62
CA TRP A 182 -18.05 1.49 -32.89
C TRP A 182 -18.86 2.23 -33.95
N ASP A 183 -19.28 1.50 -34.96
CA ASP A 183 -20.10 2.02 -36.07
C ASP A 183 -21.61 2.08 -35.75
N ASP A 184 -22.08 1.41 -34.68
CA ASP A 184 -23.45 1.57 -34.18
C ASP A 184 -23.56 2.88 -33.38
N PRO A 185 -24.27 3.90 -33.90
CA PRO A 185 -24.33 5.21 -33.27
C PRO A 185 -25.10 5.24 -31.93
N TYR A 186 -25.98 4.27 -31.70
CA TYR A 186 -26.73 4.16 -30.45
C TYR A 186 -25.86 3.56 -29.35
N LEU A 187 -25.18 2.44 -29.64
CA LEU A 187 -24.23 1.82 -28.71
C LEU A 187 -23.07 2.77 -28.40
N ALA A 188 -22.52 3.42 -29.42
CA ALA A 188 -21.44 4.38 -29.27
C ALA A 188 -21.82 5.55 -28.35
N ALA A 189 -23.03 6.13 -28.52
CA ALA A 189 -23.49 7.24 -27.69
C ALA A 189 -23.59 6.86 -26.20
N GLY A 190 -24.15 5.70 -25.89
CA GLY A 190 -24.22 5.20 -24.51
C GLY A 190 -22.82 4.89 -23.93
N ALA A 191 -21.94 4.27 -24.72
CA ALA A 191 -20.58 3.98 -24.32
C ALA A 191 -19.74 5.26 -24.04
N HIS A 192 -19.95 6.31 -24.85
CA HIS A 192 -19.33 7.62 -24.61
C HIS A 192 -19.81 8.26 -23.32
N VAL A 193 -21.09 8.17 -22.97
CA VAL A 193 -21.59 8.65 -21.68
C VAL A 193 -20.96 7.87 -20.54
N MET A 194 -20.90 6.53 -20.62
CA MET A 194 -20.30 5.71 -19.57
C MET A 194 -18.80 6.01 -19.38
N THR A 195 -18.05 6.01 -20.48
CA THR A 195 -16.60 6.27 -20.42
C THR A 195 -16.28 7.71 -20.05
N GLY A 196 -17.05 8.68 -20.53
CA GLY A 196 -16.89 10.08 -20.17
C GLY A 196 -17.19 10.34 -18.69
N THR A 197 -18.25 9.72 -18.13
CA THR A 197 -18.54 9.78 -16.69
C THR A 197 -17.41 9.13 -15.87
N ALA A 198 -16.93 7.95 -16.30
CA ALA A 198 -15.81 7.29 -15.64
C ALA A 198 -14.55 8.16 -15.62
N CYS A 199 -14.22 8.81 -16.75
CA CYS A 199 -13.12 9.77 -16.81
C CYS A 199 -13.32 10.96 -15.84
N ALA A 200 -14.53 11.52 -15.76
CA ALA A 200 -14.83 12.61 -14.84
C ALA A 200 -14.62 12.20 -13.38
N GLN A 201 -15.13 11.04 -12.99
CA GLN A 201 -15.02 10.50 -11.63
C GLN A 201 -13.56 10.10 -11.26
N LEU A 202 -12.73 9.81 -12.26
CA LEU A 202 -11.30 9.54 -12.09
C LEU A 202 -10.42 10.81 -12.20
N GLY A 203 -11.02 12.01 -12.32
CA GLY A 203 -10.30 13.28 -12.45
C GLY A 203 -9.69 13.54 -13.83
N LEU A 204 -10.00 12.71 -14.83
CA LEU A 204 -9.52 12.83 -16.21
C LEU A 204 -10.42 13.78 -17.02
N PHE A 205 -10.56 15.03 -16.57
CA PHE A 205 -11.56 15.97 -17.08
C PHE A 205 -11.44 16.28 -18.57
N ALA A 206 -10.21 16.40 -19.08
CA ALA A 206 -10.00 16.67 -20.51
C ALA A 206 -10.49 15.53 -21.41
N GLU A 207 -10.24 14.26 -21.01
CA GLU A 207 -10.75 13.11 -21.73
C GLU A 207 -12.26 12.99 -21.60
N SER A 208 -12.81 13.24 -20.40
CA SER A 208 -14.25 13.27 -20.17
C SER A 208 -14.93 14.27 -21.11
N ILE A 209 -14.43 15.49 -21.22
CA ILE A 209 -14.98 16.53 -22.11
C ILE A 209 -15.02 16.03 -23.57
N ARG A 210 -13.95 15.38 -24.06
CA ARG A 210 -13.91 14.83 -25.44
C ARG A 210 -14.97 13.75 -25.65
N ARG A 211 -15.10 12.80 -24.69
CA ARG A 211 -16.09 11.71 -24.76
C ARG A 211 -17.52 12.26 -24.70
N MET A 212 -17.76 13.24 -23.84
CA MET A 212 -19.08 13.86 -23.73
C MET A 212 -19.46 14.66 -24.99
N GLN A 213 -18.52 15.35 -25.61
CA GLN A 213 -18.75 16.01 -26.91
C GLN A 213 -19.14 15.01 -28.00
N ALA A 214 -18.53 13.82 -28.03
CA ALA A 214 -18.92 12.76 -28.95
C ALA A 214 -20.35 12.26 -28.67
N ALA A 215 -20.70 12.05 -27.39
CA ALA A 215 -22.05 11.65 -26.99
C ALA A 215 -23.13 12.71 -27.34
N GLU A 216 -22.79 13.99 -27.27
CA GLU A 216 -23.69 15.09 -27.64
C GLU A 216 -24.08 15.07 -29.13
N GLN A 217 -23.23 14.53 -30.00
CA GLN A 217 -23.52 14.35 -31.42
C GLN A 217 -24.34 13.09 -31.73
N GLY A 218 -24.53 12.22 -30.72
CA GLY A 218 -25.26 10.96 -30.87
C GLY A 218 -26.77 11.14 -31.07
N PRO A 219 -27.46 10.04 -31.48
CA PRO A 219 -28.88 10.09 -31.83
C PRO A 219 -29.82 10.11 -30.61
N ILE A 220 -29.32 9.91 -29.38
CA ILE A 220 -30.13 9.69 -28.18
C ILE A 220 -30.30 10.99 -27.38
N PRO A 221 -31.50 11.60 -27.29
CA PRO A 221 -31.68 12.88 -26.59
C PRO A 221 -31.31 12.85 -25.10
N ALA A 222 -31.69 11.80 -24.38
CA ALA A 222 -31.37 11.66 -22.95
C ALA A 222 -29.86 11.52 -22.72
N ALA A 223 -29.14 10.77 -23.55
CA ALA A 223 -27.68 10.66 -23.50
C ALA A 223 -27.01 12.02 -23.75
N ARG A 224 -27.56 12.81 -24.67
CA ARG A 224 -27.09 14.18 -24.98
C ARG A 224 -27.22 15.11 -23.78
N SER A 225 -28.35 15.10 -23.08
CA SER A 225 -28.55 15.92 -21.88
C SER A 225 -27.59 15.51 -20.75
N THR A 226 -27.40 14.20 -20.53
CA THR A 226 -26.44 13.69 -19.55
C THR A 226 -25.01 14.08 -19.92
N ALA A 227 -24.64 14.02 -21.19
CA ALA A 227 -23.32 14.40 -21.67
C ALA A 227 -23.04 15.91 -21.46
N MET A 228 -24.00 16.78 -21.81
CA MET A 228 -23.88 18.22 -21.57
C MET A 228 -23.73 18.53 -20.06
N PHE A 229 -24.51 17.88 -19.21
CA PHE A 229 -24.43 18.05 -17.76
C PHE A 229 -23.04 17.63 -17.23
N CYS A 230 -22.57 16.43 -17.57
CA CYS A 230 -21.27 15.95 -17.13
C CYS A 230 -20.11 16.82 -17.64
N ARG A 231 -20.20 17.31 -18.89
CA ARG A 231 -19.23 18.26 -19.45
C ARG A 231 -19.26 19.58 -18.70
N GLY A 232 -20.43 20.09 -18.34
CA GLY A 232 -20.57 21.28 -17.51
C GLY A 232 -19.87 21.12 -16.16
N LEU A 233 -20.04 19.98 -15.50
CA LEU A 233 -19.31 19.68 -14.25
C LEU A 233 -17.79 19.66 -14.47
N CYS A 234 -17.30 19.03 -15.53
CA CYS A 234 -15.86 19.00 -15.84
C CYS A 234 -15.30 20.41 -16.12
N LEU A 235 -16.05 21.27 -16.81
CA LEU A 235 -15.67 22.68 -17.05
C LEU A 235 -15.60 23.46 -15.73
N ARG A 236 -16.55 23.22 -14.82
CA ARG A 236 -16.53 23.81 -13.46
C ARG A 236 -15.30 23.37 -12.67
N GLU A 237 -14.90 22.10 -12.74
CA GLU A 237 -13.67 21.61 -12.10
C GLU A 237 -12.40 22.24 -12.69
N THR A 238 -12.40 22.55 -13.97
CA THR A 238 -11.27 23.20 -14.67
C THR A 238 -11.29 24.74 -14.62
N GLY A 239 -12.23 25.34 -13.88
CA GLY A 239 -12.32 26.79 -13.65
C GLY A 239 -13.08 27.56 -14.72
N ASN A 240 -13.72 26.89 -15.69
CA ASN A 240 -14.50 27.53 -16.77
C ASN A 240 -15.99 27.63 -16.37
N GLU A 241 -16.27 28.38 -15.30
CA GLU A 241 -17.60 28.42 -14.69
C GLU A 241 -18.67 29.02 -15.63
N ASP A 242 -18.34 30.06 -16.46
CA ASP A 242 -19.31 30.66 -17.36
C ASP A 242 -19.81 29.71 -18.44
N GLU A 243 -18.90 28.90 -19.00
CA GLU A 243 -19.26 27.87 -19.97
C GLU A 243 -20.05 26.72 -19.30
N ALA A 244 -19.69 26.35 -18.08
CA ALA A 244 -20.42 25.36 -17.30
C ALA A 244 -21.85 25.78 -17.05
N GLN A 245 -22.05 27.02 -16.62
CA GLN A 245 -23.37 27.60 -16.36
C GLN A 245 -24.25 27.62 -17.62
N ALA A 246 -23.69 28.01 -18.76
CA ALA A 246 -24.41 28.02 -20.04
C ALA A 246 -24.88 26.61 -20.44
N LEU A 247 -24.08 25.58 -20.16
CA LEU A 247 -24.48 24.20 -20.40
C LEU A 247 -25.60 23.75 -19.47
N PHE A 248 -25.53 24.04 -18.18
CA PHE A 248 -26.59 23.70 -17.24
C PHE A 248 -27.91 24.35 -17.58
N GLU A 249 -27.90 25.61 -18.00
CA GLU A 249 -29.09 26.35 -18.49
C GLU A 249 -29.68 25.67 -19.73
N LYS A 250 -28.81 25.26 -20.68
CA LYS A 250 -29.22 24.55 -21.88
C LYS A 250 -29.86 23.19 -21.55
N VAL A 251 -29.25 22.43 -20.63
CA VAL A 251 -29.83 21.14 -20.16
C VAL A 251 -31.17 21.40 -19.49
N TYR A 252 -31.29 22.41 -18.63
CA TYR A 252 -32.53 22.71 -17.94
C TYR A 252 -33.66 23.07 -18.91
N SER A 253 -33.35 23.78 -20.01
CA SER A 253 -34.34 24.10 -21.04
C SER A 253 -34.84 22.85 -21.81
N GLN A 254 -34.02 21.83 -21.93
CA GLN A 254 -34.35 20.58 -22.68
C GLN A 254 -34.90 19.47 -21.80
N ALA A 255 -34.49 19.40 -20.54
CA ALA A 255 -34.85 18.40 -19.57
C ALA A 255 -35.00 19.02 -18.16
N PRO A 256 -36.10 19.74 -17.91
CA PRO A 256 -36.31 20.48 -16.65
C PRO A 256 -36.41 19.52 -15.44
N ASP A 257 -36.81 18.28 -15.66
CA ASP A 257 -36.94 17.24 -14.62
C ASP A 257 -35.60 16.58 -14.26
N PHE A 258 -34.48 17.03 -14.85
CA PHE A 258 -33.16 16.51 -14.52
C PHE A 258 -32.66 17.13 -13.21
N GLU A 259 -33.00 16.48 -12.08
CA GLU A 259 -32.77 17.02 -10.71
C GLU A 259 -31.32 17.39 -10.44
N ALA A 260 -30.34 16.53 -10.85
CA ALA A 260 -28.92 16.79 -10.62
C ALA A 260 -28.45 18.06 -11.37
N ASN A 261 -28.95 18.31 -12.58
CA ASN A 261 -28.65 19.54 -13.31
C ASN A 261 -29.26 20.75 -12.63
N ALA A 262 -30.51 20.65 -12.16
CA ALA A 262 -31.16 21.70 -11.42
C ALA A 262 -30.43 22.05 -10.10
N ALA A 263 -29.84 21.04 -9.44
CA ALA A 263 -29.02 21.25 -8.26
C ALA A 263 -27.71 21.98 -8.60
N ALA A 264 -26.99 21.52 -9.64
CA ALA A 264 -25.76 22.16 -10.10
C ALA A 264 -25.96 23.62 -10.59
N LEU A 265 -27.14 23.93 -11.17
CA LEU A 265 -27.51 25.25 -11.60
C LEU A 265 -27.71 26.21 -10.41
N ARG A 266 -28.29 25.74 -9.30
CA ARG A 266 -28.57 26.53 -8.11
C ARG A 266 -27.35 26.68 -7.19
N ASP A 267 -26.49 25.66 -7.16
CA ASP A 267 -25.36 25.60 -6.23
C ASP A 267 -24.03 25.49 -6.99
N ARG A 268 -23.26 26.58 -6.96
CA ARG A 268 -21.92 26.61 -7.57
C ARG A 268 -20.89 25.73 -6.86
N THR A 269 -21.18 25.26 -5.65
CA THR A 269 -20.32 24.31 -4.90
C THR A 269 -20.60 22.85 -5.26
N TYR A 270 -21.63 22.57 -6.07
CA TYR A 270 -21.93 21.25 -6.57
C TYR A 270 -20.80 20.77 -7.51
N ARG A 271 -20.03 19.79 -7.06
CA ARG A 271 -18.80 19.33 -7.71
C ARG A 271 -18.78 17.82 -7.92
N ILE A 272 -17.86 17.37 -8.76
CA ILE A 272 -17.60 15.94 -8.96
C ILE A 272 -16.84 15.41 -7.76
N THR A 273 -17.29 14.30 -7.18
CA THR A 273 -16.52 13.56 -6.18
C THR A 273 -15.51 12.68 -6.90
N VAL A 274 -14.25 13.13 -6.96
CA VAL A 274 -13.17 12.37 -7.59
C VAL A 274 -12.76 11.19 -6.74
N THR A 275 -12.53 10.05 -7.36
CA THR A 275 -12.03 8.81 -6.75
C THR A 275 -10.85 8.26 -7.56
N ASN A 276 -10.22 7.19 -7.10
CA ASN A 276 -9.15 6.52 -7.82
C ASN A 276 -9.33 4.98 -7.78
N ARG A 277 -8.44 4.27 -8.48
CA ARG A 277 -8.47 2.81 -8.56
C ARG A 277 -8.32 2.17 -7.18
N GLU A 278 -7.39 2.66 -6.36
CA GLU A 278 -7.06 2.10 -5.05
C GLU A 278 -8.27 2.17 -4.10
N VAL A 279 -9.01 3.27 -4.09
CA VAL A 279 -10.23 3.44 -3.29
C VAL A 279 -11.32 2.45 -3.73
N ILE A 280 -11.47 2.24 -5.05
CA ILE A 280 -12.48 1.33 -5.60
C ILE A 280 -12.12 -0.14 -5.32
N GLU A 281 -10.85 -0.52 -5.44
CA GLU A 281 -10.36 -1.87 -5.15
C GLU A 281 -10.38 -2.21 -3.66
N ALA A 282 -10.27 -1.19 -2.79
CA ALA A 282 -10.33 -1.33 -1.33
C ALA A 282 -11.75 -1.42 -0.75
N ARG A 283 -12.80 -1.48 -1.57
CA ARG A 283 -14.18 -1.69 -1.13
C ARG A 283 -14.33 -3.02 -0.39
N THR A 284 -15.07 -3.04 0.71
CA THR A 284 -15.40 -4.28 1.43
C THR A 284 -16.44 -5.13 0.69
N ASP A 285 -17.33 -4.48 -0.05
CA ASP A 285 -18.19 -5.07 -1.06
C ASP A 285 -17.86 -4.44 -2.43
N LYS A 286 -17.34 -5.23 -3.36
CA LYS A 286 -16.89 -4.74 -4.66
C LYS A 286 -17.97 -4.00 -5.46
N TRP A 287 -19.25 -4.30 -5.19
CA TRP A 287 -20.38 -3.74 -5.91
C TRP A 287 -21.02 -2.53 -5.24
N ASP A 288 -20.80 -2.35 -3.94
CA ASP A 288 -21.37 -1.24 -3.20
C ASP A 288 -20.44 -0.03 -3.15
N PRO A 289 -20.76 1.09 -3.84
CA PRO A 289 -19.98 2.32 -3.76
C PRO A 289 -19.87 2.89 -2.34
N ALA A 290 -20.88 2.66 -1.49
CA ALA A 290 -20.90 3.15 -0.12
C ALA A 290 -19.89 2.42 0.79
N SER A 291 -19.42 1.25 0.39
CA SER A 291 -18.38 0.49 1.09
C SER A 291 -16.95 0.99 0.81
N SER A 292 -16.80 2.02 -0.03
CA SER A 292 -15.49 2.63 -0.32
C SER A 292 -14.90 3.28 0.93
N PRO A 293 -13.64 3.00 1.28
CA PRO A 293 -12.95 3.75 2.34
C PRO A 293 -12.73 5.20 1.90
N THR A 294 -12.70 6.12 2.85
CA THR A 294 -12.30 7.50 2.56
C THR A 294 -10.77 7.56 2.34
N MET A 295 -10.30 8.56 1.58
CA MET A 295 -8.86 8.80 1.41
C MET A 295 -8.14 8.97 2.76
N GLU A 296 -8.82 9.58 3.73
CA GLU A 296 -8.27 9.74 5.08
C GLU A 296 -8.11 8.38 5.81
N GLN A 297 -9.08 7.47 5.63
CA GLN A 297 -8.99 6.10 6.19
C GLN A 297 -7.87 5.30 5.52
N MET A 298 -7.71 5.42 4.20
CA MET A 298 -6.62 4.75 3.47
C MET A 298 -5.25 5.27 3.89
N ASN A 299 -5.07 6.60 3.94
CA ASN A 299 -3.83 7.20 4.41
C ASN A 299 -3.49 6.78 5.86
N ARG A 300 -4.50 6.70 6.74
CA ARG A 300 -4.30 6.19 8.11
C ARG A 300 -3.89 4.72 8.13
N ALA A 301 -4.47 3.88 7.28
CA ALA A 301 -4.12 2.46 7.18
C ALA A 301 -2.68 2.28 6.68
N GLU A 302 -2.27 2.99 5.62
CA GLU A 302 -0.90 2.98 5.09
C GLU A 302 0.13 3.44 6.13
N VAL A 303 -0.17 4.54 6.85
CA VAL A 303 0.69 5.02 7.94
C VAL A 303 0.81 3.99 9.06
N GLN A 304 -0.29 3.31 9.40
CA GLN A 304 -0.28 2.26 10.42
C GLN A 304 0.49 1.01 9.98
N ASP A 305 0.37 0.58 8.74
CA ASP A 305 1.06 -0.59 8.23
C ASP A 305 2.56 -0.32 8.09
N ARG A 306 2.97 0.84 7.57
CA ARG A 306 4.35 1.28 7.57
C ARG A 306 4.95 1.37 8.99
N ALA A 307 4.17 1.85 9.95
CA ALA A 307 4.59 1.89 11.34
C ALA A 307 4.81 0.48 11.93
N LYS A 308 3.96 -0.50 11.58
CA LYS A 308 4.13 -1.91 12.00
C LYS A 308 5.37 -2.54 11.36
N GLU A 309 5.62 -2.30 10.06
CA GLU A 309 6.82 -2.77 9.36
C GLU A 309 8.09 -2.21 10.00
N THR A 310 8.17 -0.89 10.19
CA THR A 310 9.30 -0.23 10.86
C THR A 310 9.55 -0.81 12.26
N LEU A 311 8.48 -1.11 13.00
CA LEU A 311 8.59 -1.70 14.34
C LEU A 311 9.09 -3.15 14.29
N ALA A 312 8.64 -3.94 13.30
CA ALA A 312 9.10 -5.30 13.10
C ALA A 312 10.59 -5.35 12.71
N GLU A 313 11.01 -4.48 11.80
CA GLU A 313 12.42 -4.32 11.40
C GLU A 313 13.31 -3.92 12.59
N ALA A 314 12.86 -2.92 13.37
CA ALA A 314 13.60 -2.47 14.55
C ALA A 314 13.77 -3.59 15.59
N ARG A 315 12.77 -4.44 15.77
CA ARG A 315 12.86 -5.61 16.66
C ARG A 315 13.84 -6.65 16.13
N ALA A 316 13.75 -6.98 14.85
CA ALA A 316 14.68 -7.93 14.22
C ALA A 316 16.13 -7.42 14.32
N GLU A 317 16.36 -6.11 14.11
CA GLU A 317 17.67 -5.49 14.27
C GLU A 317 18.16 -5.55 15.73
N LEU A 318 17.27 -5.31 16.71
CA LEU A 318 17.60 -5.43 18.13
C LEU A 318 17.95 -6.89 18.50
N ASP A 319 17.17 -7.85 18.04
CA ASP A 319 17.37 -9.25 18.35
C ASP A 319 18.65 -9.80 17.72
N SER A 320 19.03 -9.29 16.55
CA SER A 320 20.27 -9.65 15.85
C SER A 320 21.56 -9.14 16.55
N GLN A 321 21.44 -8.18 17.48
CA GLN A 321 22.62 -7.71 18.24
C GLN A 321 23.13 -8.83 19.15
N ILE A 322 24.43 -9.05 19.12
CA ILE A 322 25.10 -10.04 19.97
C ILE A 322 25.09 -9.56 21.42
N GLY A 323 24.80 -10.44 22.35
CA GLY A 323 24.75 -10.14 23.77
C GLY A 323 23.69 -9.10 24.14
N LEU A 324 24.04 -8.17 25.04
CA LEU A 324 23.22 -7.04 25.47
C LEU A 324 21.84 -7.44 26.05
N ALA A 325 21.70 -8.59 26.67
CA ALA A 325 20.42 -9.13 27.17
C ALA A 325 19.68 -8.15 28.09
N SER A 326 20.42 -7.45 28.99
CA SER A 326 19.85 -6.42 29.86
C SER A 326 19.32 -5.21 29.08
N VAL A 327 20.04 -4.76 28.04
CA VAL A 327 19.66 -3.63 27.19
C VAL A 327 18.43 -4.01 26.36
N LYS A 328 18.43 -5.20 25.74
CA LYS A 328 17.25 -5.73 25.01
C LYS A 328 16.00 -5.74 25.88
N THR A 329 16.12 -6.21 27.12
CA THR A 329 15.00 -6.22 28.09
C THR A 329 14.53 -4.79 28.43
N GLN A 330 15.47 -3.84 28.61
CA GLN A 330 15.13 -2.45 28.92
C GLN A 330 14.46 -1.77 27.72
N VAL A 331 14.93 -2.00 26.48
CA VAL A 331 14.30 -1.48 25.26
C VAL A 331 12.90 -2.06 25.07
N ALA A 332 12.71 -3.36 25.33
CA ALA A 332 11.37 -3.98 25.29
C ALA A 332 10.40 -3.35 26.32
N LYS A 333 10.88 -3.02 27.53
CA LYS A 333 10.08 -2.29 28.54
C LYS A 333 9.74 -0.88 28.09
N LEU A 334 10.68 -0.15 27.48
CA LEU A 334 10.43 1.18 26.91
C LEU A 334 9.35 1.11 25.83
N GLN A 335 9.45 0.15 24.92
CA GLN A 335 8.46 -0.08 23.87
C GLN A 335 7.07 -0.37 24.42
N SER A 336 6.95 -1.33 25.37
CA SER A 336 5.67 -1.71 25.97
C SER A 336 5.03 -0.53 26.71
N THR A 337 5.84 0.26 27.43
CA THR A 337 5.36 1.44 28.15
C THR A 337 4.84 2.51 27.20
N ALA A 338 5.55 2.75 26.10
CA ALA A 338 5.17 3.72 25.06
C ALA A 338 3.89 3.29 24.33
N GLN A 339 3.80 2.00 23.97
CA GLN A 339 2.61 1.43 23.32
C GLN A 339 1.34 1.55 24.18
N LEU A 340 1.47 1.21 25.48
CA LEU A 340 0.33 1.33 26.40
C LEU A 340 -0.04 2.80 26.66
N ALA A 341 0.91 3.71 26.70
CA ALA A 341 0.63 5.15 26.84
C ALA A 341 -0.17 5.68 25.64
N LYS A 342 0.16 5.26 24.42
CA LYS A 342 -0.58 5.58 23.20
C LYS A 342 -2.02 5.06 23.26
N ILE A 343 -2.21 3.78 23.60
CA ILE A 343 -3.55 3.16 23.70
C ILE A 343 -4.40 3.89 24.77
N ARG A 344 -3.79 4.31 25.88
CA ARG A 344 -4.50 5.07 26.93
C ARG A 344 -4.92 6.45 26.43
N ALA A 345 -4.05 7.14 25.69
CA ALA A 345 -4.38 8.43 25.08
C ALA A 345 -5.51 8.31 24.04
N GLU A 346 -5.49 7.28 23.19
CA GLU A 346 -6.56 6.98 22.23
C GLU A 346 -7.92 6.70 22.89
N LYS A 347 -7.90 6.15 24.12
CA LYS A 347 -9.11 5.91 24.94
C LYS A 347 -9.53 7.11 25.79
N GLY A 348 -8.91 8.28 25.60
CA GLY A 348 -9.21 9.49 26.38
C GLY A 348 -8.81 9.42 27.84
N MET A 349 -7.96 8.46 28.24
CA MET A 349 -7.47 8.33 29.62
C MET A 349 -6.32 9.31 29.84
N ALA A 350 -6.25 9.92 31.04
CA ALA A 350 -5.14 10.79 31.40
C ALA A 350 -3.81 10.05 31.28
N SER A 351 -2.99 10.49 30.34
CA SER A 351 -1.61 10.03 30.15
C SER A 351 -0.72 11.19 30.53
N ALA A 352 -0.01 11.10 31.64
CA ALA A 352 1.01 12.10 31.94
C ALA A 352 2.11 11.99 30.86
N PRO A 353 2.50 13.11 30.22
CA PRO A 353 3.61 13.10 29.28
C PRO A 353 4.87 12.69 30.03
N ARG A 354 5.39 11.50 29.76
CA ARG A 354 6.67 11.03 30.31
C ARG A 354 7.77 11.44 29.36
N GLY A 355 8.81 12.08 29.88
CA GLY A 355 10.01 12.38 29.11
C GLY A 355 10.52 11.14 28.37
N GLN A 356 10.76 11.27 27.08
CA GLN A 356 11.24 10.17 26.22
C GLN A 356 12.77 10.16 26.09
N HIS A 357 13.45 11.13 26.72
CA HIS A 357 14.91 11.25 26.69
C HIS A 357 15.59 10.13 27.47
N LEU A 358 16.75 9.69 27.01
CA LEU A 358 17.45 8.51 27.52
C LEU A 358 18.92 8.85 27.83
N ALA A 359 19.46 8.22 28.87
CA ALA A 359 20.89 8.20 29.13
C ALA A 359 21.47 6.81 28.89
N PHE A 360 22.42 6.66 27.97
CA PHE A 360 23.13 5.43 27.67
C PHE A 360 24.49 5.45 28.38
N THR A 361 24.69 4.56 29.30
CA THR A 361 25.88 4.51 30.11
C THR A 361 26.67 3.21 29.90
N GLY A 362 27.97 3.26 29.88
CA GLY A 362 28.83 2.10 29.75
C GLY A 362 30.10 2.35 28.93
N PRO A 363 30.99 1.33 28.82
CA PRO A 363 32.28 1.44 28.14
C PRO A 363 32.16 1.71 26.63
N PRO A 364 33.22 2.18 25.97
CA PRO A 364 33.24 2.41 24.53
C PRO A 364 33.11 1.08 23.76
N GLY A 365 32.59 1.14 22.56
CA GLY A 365 32.44 -0.04 21.68
C GLY A 365 31.40 -1.08 22.10
N THR A 366 30.53 -0.76 23.07
CA THR A 366 29.43 -1.65 23.54
C THR A 366 28.13 -1.49 22.78
N GLY A 367 28.11 -0.84 21.61
CA GLY A 367 26.93 -0.76 20.74
C GLY A 367 25.95 0.37 21.07
N LYS A 368 26.29 1.36 21.90
CA LYS A 368 25.41 2.48 22.30
C LYS A 368 24.78 3.19 21.09
N THR A 369 25.61 3.59 20.11
CA THR A 369 25.11 4.26 18.89
C THR A 369 24.21 3.39 18.05
N THR A 370 24.51 2.09 17.95
CA THR A 370 23.68 1.12 17.20
C THR A 370 22.31 0.99 17.86
N ILE A 371 22.25 0.82 19.17
CA ILE A 371 20.99 0.73 19.91
C ILE A 371 20.21 2.05 19.87
N ALA A 372 20.90 3.20 19.83
CA ALA A 372 20.21 4.50 19.67
C ALA A 372 19.45 4.60 18.35
N ARG A 373 20.01 4.08 17.25
CA ARG A 373 19.33 3.97 15.95
C ARG A 373 18.12 3.04 16.01
N VAL A 374 18.26 1.90 16.66
CA VAL A 374 17.14 0.96 16.88
C VAL A 374 16.02 1.62 17.70
N VAL A 375 16.37 2.38 18.75
CA VAL A 375 15.38 3.12 19.55
C VAL A 375 14.68 4.20 18.73
N ALA A 376 15.39 4.90 17.83
CA ALA A 376 14.79 5.87 16.92
C ALA A 376 13.74 5.20 16.01
N LYS A 377 14.06 4.05 15.42
CA LYS A 377 13.11 3.23 14.61
C LYS A 377 11.91 2.78 15.45
N ILE A 378 12.14 2.30 16.68
CA ILE A 378 11.06 1.88 17.59
C ILE A 378 10.13 3.06 17.89
N TYR A 379 10.66 4.23 18.19
CA TYR A 379 9.84 5.41 18.49
C TYR A 379 9.10 5.92 17.27
N CYS A 380 9.68 5.85 16.08
CA CYS A 380 8.99 6.13 14.82
C CYS A 380 7.85 5.11 14.56
N GLY A 381 8.10 3.82 14.67
CA GLY A 381 7.11 2.76 14.51
C GLY A 381 5.97 2.81 15.54
N LEU A 382 6.21 3.37 16.72
CA LEU A 382 5.18 3.65 17.72
C LEU A 382 4.41 4.96 17.46
N GLY A 383 4.87 5.78 16.52
CA GLY A 383 4.30 7.09 16.22
C GLY A 383 4.59 8.14 17.29
N LEU A 384 5.66 7.97 18.06
CA LEU A 384 6.19 8.97 19.00
C LEU A 384 7.08 9.99 18.32
N LEU A 385 7.70 9.59 17.22
CA LEU A 385 8.47 10.44 16.31
C LEU A 385 7.93 10.27 14.89
N GLN A 386 8.09 11.30 14.08
CA GLN A 386 7.62 11.25 12.68
C GLN A 386 8.62 10.56 11.76
N THR A 387 9.91 10.55 12.14
CA THR A 387 10.99 9.97 11.35
C THR A 387 11.92 9.11 12.23
N GLU A 388 12.60 8.16 11.60
CA GLU A 388 13.68 7.36 12.22
C GLU A 388 15.04 8.07 12.22
N LYS A 389 15.07 9.35 11.81
CA LYS A 389 16.28 10.14 11.69
C LYS A 389 17.00 10.24 13.02
N MET A 390 18.30 9.97 13.01
CA MET A 390 19.19 10.22 14.15
C MET A 390 20.33 11.15 13.73
N VAL A 391 20.50 12.23 14.46
CA VAL A 391 21.63 13.16 14.32
C VAL A 391 22.62 12.87 15.44
N GLU A 392 23.84 12.49 15.08
CA GLU A 392 24.94 12.27 16.02
C GLU A 392 25.68 13.56 16.22
N ALA A 393 26.00 13.89 17.47
CA ALA A 393 26.67 15.12 17.82
C ALA A 393 27.67 14.92 18.95
N LYS A 394 28.72 15.72 18.95
CA LYS A 394 29.72 15.85 19.99
C LYS A 394 29.84 17.31 20.45
N ARG A 395 30.57 17.58 21.52
CA ARG A 395 30.79 18.96 22.03
C ARG A 395 31.10 19.98 20.92
N ALA A 396 31.95 19.62 19.96
CA ALA A 396 32.36 20.53 18.89
C ALA A 396 31.17 21.01 18.01
N ASP A 397 30.10 20.23 17.93
CA ASP A 397 28.93 20.56 17.14
C ASP A 397 28.00 21.56 17.87
N PHE A 398 28.09 21.66 19.18
CA PHE A 398 27.33 22.56 20.03
C PHE A 398 28.00 23.92 20.22
N VAL A 399 29.30 23.90 20.54
CA VAL A 399 30.02 25.09 20.98
C VAL A 399 30.43 25.97 19.79
N GLY A 400 30.13 27.25 19.89
CA GLY A 400 30.57 28.27 18.93
C GLY A 400 31.91 28.88 19.30
N GLU A 401 32.46 29.72 18.42
CA GLU A 401 33.77 30.35 18.58
C GLU A 401 33.72 31.65 19.42
N HIS A 402 32.53 32.29 19.53
CA HIS A 402 32.32 33.56 20.18
C HIS A 402 31.11 33.52 21.13
N LEU A 403 31.07 34.41 22.13
CA LEU A 403 29.93 34.59 23.02
C LEU A 403 28.63 34.84 22.23
N GLY A 404 27.57 34.10 22.53
CA GLY A 404 26.29 34.15 21.84
C GLY A 404 26.19 33.31 20.56
N SER A 405 27.30 32.83 19.99
CA SER A 405 27.26 31.95 18.82
C SER A 405 26.90 30.49 19.18
N THR A 406 27.13 30.09 20.43
CA THR A 406 26.86 28.75 20.95
C THR A 406 25.35 28.47 20.95
N ALA A 407 24.51 29.38 21.46
CA ALA A 407 23.06 29.20 21.44
C ALA A 407 22.51 29.05 20.02
N ILE A 408 23.01 29.85 19.07
CA ILE A 408 22.60 29.78 17.66
C ILE A 408 23.02 28.45 17.02
N LYS A 409 24.26 28.01 17.27
CA LYS A 409 24.79 26.76 16.71
C LYS A 409 24.06 25.54 17.30
N THR A 410 23.87 25.54 18.62
CA THR A 410 23.06 24.52 19.33
C THR A 410 21.64 24.48 18.80
N GLY A 411 21.00 25.65 18.60
CA GLY A 411 19.64 25.72 18.03
C GLY A 411 19.54 25.06 16.64
N LYS A 412 20.48 25.40 15.74
CA LYS A 412 20.53 24.80 14.39
C LYS A 412 20.77 23.29 14.41
N LEU A 413 21.62 22.81 15.31
CA LEU A 413 21.86 21.38 15.49
C LEU A 413 20.57 20.67 15.95
N ILE A 414 19.88 21.23 16.93
CA ILE A 414 18.60 20.70 17.40
C ILE A 414 17.54 20.73 16.30
N ASP A 415 17.43 21.82 15.53
CA ASP A 415 16.52 21.93 14.39
C ASP A 415 16.78 20.83 13.36
N SER A 416 18.05 20.45 13.16
CA SER A 416 18.41 19.36 12.26
C SER A 416 17.95 17.98 12.75
N ALA A 417 17.70 17.82 14.06
CA ALA A 417 17.27 16.57 14.70
C ALA A 417 15.75 16.54 14.98
N MET A 418 15.02 17.59 14.59
CA MET A 418 13.57 17.65 14.81
C MET A 418 12.85 16.48 14.14
N ASP A 419 11.78 16.04 14.77
CA ASP A 419 10.97 14.88 14.41
C ASP A 419 11.71 13.54 14.49
N GLY A 420 12.89 13.53 15.13
CA GLY A 420 13.78 12.39 15.28
C GLY A 420 14.57 12.40 16.59
N VAL A 421 15.76 11.81 16.56
CA VAL A 421 16.65 11.63 17.71
C VAL A 421 17.90 12.49 17.58
N LEU A 422 18.25 13.23 18.63
CA LEU A 422 19.57 13.83 18.81
C LEU A 422 20.38 12.91 19.74
N PHE A 423 21.43 12.29 19.20
CA PHE A 423 22.33 11.42 19.95
C PHE A 423 23.62 12.20 20.27
N ILE A 424 23.91 12.42 21.55
CA ILE A 424 25.06 13.16 22.02
C ILE A 424 26.07 12.17 22.60
N ASP A 425 27.10 11.87 21.82
CA ASP A 425 28.19 10.99 22.29
C ASP A 425 29.17 11.77 23.19
N GLU A 426 29.68 11.07 24.19
CA GLU A 426 30.57 11.67 25.21
C GLU A 426 29.99 12.96 25.83
N ALA A 427 28.70 12.94 26.14
CA ALA A 427 27.92 14.11 26.56
C ALA A 427 28.51 14.81 27.79
N TYR A 428 29.30 14.12 28.63
CA TYR A 428 30.03 14.70 29.76
C TYR A 428 31.03 15.78 29.32
N THR A 429 31.49 15.76 28.08
CA THR A 429 32.38 16.77 27.52
C THR A 429 31.69 18.11 27.29
N LEU A 430 30.35 18.16 27.25
CA LEU A 430 29.59 19.40 27.07
C LEU A 430 29.95 20.45 28.12
N ILE A 431 30.18 20.03 29.38
CA ILE A 431 30.64 20.93 30.46
C ILE A 431 32.05 20.50 30.88
N GLN A 432 33.04 21.30 30.58
CA GLN A 432 34.42 21.07 31.02
C GLN A 432 34.63 21.61 32.43
N THR A 433 35.15 20.75 33.30
CA THR A 433 35.55 21.11 34.66
C THR A 433 37.03 21.50 34.71
N GLY A 434 37.41 22.46 35.54
CA GLY A 434 38.83 22.85 35.75
C GLY A 434 39.30 24.04 34.91
N LEU A 435 38.44 24.68 34.14
CA LEU A 435 38.76 25.95 33.46
C LEU A 435 38.72 27.12 34.45
N SER A 436 39.75 28.01 34.46
CA SER A 436 39.77 29.25 35.21
C SER A 436 38.63 30.17 34.73
N GLY A 437 37.54 30.32 35.53
CA GLY A 437 36.32 31.07 35.15
C GLY A 437 35.12 30.22 34.74
N GLY A 438 35.26 28.90 34.71
CA GLY A 438 34.19 27.94 34.32
C GLY A 438 34.00 27.83 32.80
N ASP A 439 33.22 26.85 32.36
CA ASP A 439 32.85 26.62 30.93
C ASP A 439 31.56 27.36 30.57
N ALA A 440 31.67 28.66 30.25
CA ALA A 440 30.52 29.49 29.88
C ALA A 440 29.83 28.98 28.58
N PHE A 441 30.62 28.53 27.61
CA PHE A 441 30.07 28.01 26.33
C PHE A 441 29.32 26.69 26.51
N GLY A 442 29.89 25.77 27.30
CA GLY A 442 29.21 24.50 27.60
C GLY A 442 27.93 24.72 28.37
N ARG A 443 27.88 25.67 29.32
CA ARG A 443 26.63 26.01 30.04
C ARG A 443 25.57 26.59 29.09
N GLU A 444 25.96 27.55 28.22
CA GLU A 444 25.04 28.12 27.22
C GLU A 444 24.45 27.05 26.29
N ALA A 445 25.25 26.06 25.86
CA ALA A 445 24.81 24.94 25.09
C ALA A 445 23.79 24.07 25.84
N VAL A 446 24.06 23.72 27.09
CA VAL A 446 23.18 22.92 27.96
C VAL A 446 21.89 23.67 28.27
N ASP A 447 21.91 24.95 28.57
CA ASP A 447 20.71 25.75 28.84
C ASP A 447 19.80 25.84 27.60
N THR A 448 20.40 26.03 26.42
CA THR A 448 19.66 25.99 25.13
C THR A 448 19.05 24.62 24.89
N LEU A 449 19.79 23.54 25.11
CA LEU A 449 19.32 22.16 24.98
C LEU A 449 18.13 21.89 25.90
N LEU A 450 18.24 22.27 27.20
CA LEU A 450 17.16 22.07 28.19
C LEU A 450 15.89 22.81 27.81
N ALA A 451 15.98 24.06 27.32
CA ALA A 451 14.83 24.83 26.88
C ALA A 451 14.14 24.14 25.69
N ARG A 452 14.89 23.65 24.72
CA ARG A 452 14.35 22.96 23.52
C ARG A 452 13.79 21.58 23.87
N MET A 453 14.38 20.82 24.78
CA MET A 453 13.86 19.55 25.25
C MET A 453 12.46 19.68 25.90
N GLU A 454 12.18 20.82 26.52
CA GLU A 454 10.84 21.09 27.08
C GLU A 454 9.86 21.57 26.01
N ASN A 455 10.28 22.52 25.18
CA ASN A 455 9.42 23.12 24.16
C ASN A 455 9.06 22.15 23.05
N ASP A 456 10.00 21.28 22.65
CA ASP A 456 9.88 20.36 21.52
C ASP A 456 9.70 18.88 21.97
N ARG A 457 9.28 18.65 23.19
CA ARG A 457 9.20 17.31 23.81
C ARG A 457 8.39 16.26 23.04
N ASP A 458 7.45 16.70 22.20
CA ASP A 458 6.59 15.84 21.40
C ASP A 458 7.21 15.54 20.02
N ARG A 459 8.33 16.19 19.67
CA ARG A 459 9.00 16.11 18.36
C ARG A 459 10.49 15.78 18.42
N LEU A 460 11.07 15.80 19.62
CA LEU A 460 12.49 15.61 19.80
C LEU A 460 12.78 14.62 20.93
N VAL A 461 13.55 13.60 20.64
CA VAL A 461 14.14 12.74 21.65
C VAL A 461 15.64 12.98 21.72
N VAL A 462 16.17 13.23 22.91
CA VAL A 462 17.58 13.37 23.15
C VAL A 462 18.10 12.12 23.86
N ILE A 463 19.20 11.57 23.34
CA ILE A 463 19.92 10.44 23.95
C ILE A 463 21.32 10.92 24.25
N ILE A 464 21.70 10.96 25.51
CA ILE A 464 23.08 11.23 25.92
C ILE A 464 23.83 9.92 26.15
N ALA A 465 25.09 9.84 25.75
CA ALA A 465 25.91 8.65 25.90
C ALA A 465 27.29 8.99 26.54
N GLY A 466 27.81 8.04 27.31
CA GLY A 466 29.12 8.18 27.94
C GLY A 466 29.41 7.12 29.01
N TYR A 467 30.47 7.28 29.73
CA TYR A 467 30.82 6.42 30.87
C TYR A 467 29.90 6.64 32.05
N ASP A 468 29.60 5.60 32.84
CA ASP A 468 28.70 5.67 33.99
C ASP A 468 29.08 6.79 34.97
N GLY A 469 30.32 6.83 35.42
CA GLY A 469 30.80 7.83 36.37
C GLY A 469 30.71 9.27 35.83
N GLU A 470 31.02 9.46 34.53
CA GLU A 470 31.02 10.76 33.89
C GLU A 470 29.58 11.28 33.67
N ILE A 471 28.69 10.42 33.17
CA ILE A 471 27.27 10.78 33.00
C ILE A 471 26.62 11.06 34.34
N ASN A 472 26.94 10.29 35.39
CA ASN A 472 26.44 10.57 36.74
C ASN A 472 26.92 11.94 37.26
N ARG A 473 28.20 12.32 37.03
CA ARG A 473 28.71 13.63 37.37
C ARG A 473 28.02 14.76 36.59
N LEU A 474 27.84 14.59 35.29
CA LEU A 474 27.11 15.54 34.45
C LEU A 474 25.68 15.77 34.96
N LEU A 475 24.94 14.70 35.25
CA LEU A 475 23.57 14.80 35.73
C LEU A 475 23.50 15.37 37.16
N ALA A 476 24.43 15.03 38.05
CA ALA A 476 24.50 15.58 39.41
C ALA A 476 24.85 17.08 39.43
N ALA A 477 25.53 17.58 38.40
CA ALA A 477 25.91 19.00 38.29
C ALA A 477 24.75 19.90 37.80
N ASN A 478 23.62 19.29 37.28
CA ASN A 478 22.49 20.03 36.74
C ASN A 478 21.17 19.29 36.95
N ASP A 479 20.35 19.79 37.88
CA ASP A 479 19.04 19.20 38.23
C ASP A 479 18.07 19.16 37.03
N GLY A 480 18.20 20.12 36.12
CA GLY A 480 17.42 20.18 34.89
C GLY A 480 17.69 18.98 33.96
N LEU A 481 18.96 18.59 33.82
CA LEU A 481 19.36 17.38 33.09
C LEU A 481 18.92 16.13 33.85
N ALA A 482 19.14 16.06 35.16
CA ALA A 482 18.81 14.90 35.98
C ALA A 482 17.31 14.52 35.86
N SER A 483 16.42 15.53 35.89
CA SER A 483 14.99 15.32 35.79
C SER A 483 14.52 14.82 34.41
N ARG A 484 15.20 15.22 33.32
CA ARG A 484 14.85 14.85 31.95
C ARG A 484 15.44 13.52 31.51
N PHE A 485 16.60 13.12 32.04
CA PHE A 485 17.28 11.85 31.76
C PHE A 485 17.06 10.81 32.88
N ALA A 486 15.80 10.69 33.34
CA ALA A 486 15.43 9.72 34.38
C ALA A 486 15.50 8.25 33.91
N LYS A 487 15.40 8.00 32.60
CA LYS A 487 15.50 6.65 32.02
C LYS A 487 16.94 6.39 31.60
N ARG A 488 17.52 5.31 32.11
CA ARG A 488 18.92 4.93 31.86
C ARG A 488 18.98 3.52 31.29
N LEU A 489 19.81 3.35 30.24
CA LEU A 489 20.18 2.06 29.69
C LEU A 489 21.68 1.85 29.97
N GLN A 490 21.97 0.79 30.73
CA GLN A 490 23.34 0.44 31.09
C GLN A 490 23.85 -0.64 30.13
N PHE A 491 24.98 -0.33 29.51
CA PHE A 491 25.66 -1.21 28.55
C PHE A 491 26.83 -1.87 29.27
N PRO A 492 26.77 -3.16 29.60
CA PRO A 492 27.90 -3.88 30.16
C PRO A 492 29.00 -4.10 29.13
N SER A 493 30.22 -4.38 29.60
CA SER A 493 31.28 -4.90 28.75
C SER A 493 30.85 -6.28 28.18
N TYR A 494 31.22 -6.54 26.94
CA TYR A 494 31.02 -7.86 26.36
C TYR A 494 31.87 -8.93 27.03
N SER A 495 31.34 -10.13 27.17
CA SER A 495 32.10 -11.32 27.54
C SER A 495 33.06 -11.76 26.42
N ALA A 496 34.03 -12.58 26.73
CA ALA A 496 34.95 -13.10 25.72
C ALA A 496 34.23 -13.88 24.59
N THR A 497 33.21 -14.65 24.94
CA THR A 497 32.40 -15.38 23.95
C THR A 497 31.64 -14.43 23.03
N GLU A 498 30.96 -13.41 23.59
CA GLU A 498 30.24 -12.39 22.80
C GLU A 498 31.17 -11.62 21.87
N LEU A 499 32.39 -11.32 22.32
CA LEU A 499 33.41 -10.68 21.47
C LEU A 499 33.89 -11.58 20.35
N GLY A 500 34.01 -12.90 20.59
CA GLY A 500 34.29 -13.88 19.54
C GLY A 500 33.19 -13.92 18.47
N GLU A 501 31.93 -14.00 18.90
CA GLU A 501 30.76 -13.94 17.99
C GLU A 501 30.71 -12.62 17.18
N ILE A 502 31.05 -11.48 17.83
CA ILE A 502 31.17 -10.20 17.15
C ILE A 502 32.29 -10.25 16.10
N GLY A 503 33.41 -10.91 16.40
CA GLY A 503 34.52 -11.13 15.47
C GLY A 503 34.08 -11.90 14.22
N GLU A 504 33.36 -12.99 14.38
CA GLU A 504 32.81 -13.77 13.26
C GLU A 504 31.86 -12.94 12.40
N VAL A 505 30.95 -12.15 13.02
CA VAL A 505 30.02 -11.28 12.29
C VAL A 505 30.76 -10.18 11.54
N ILE A 506 31.79 -9.58 12.13
CA ILE A 506 32.61 -8.54 11.46
C ILE A 506 33.38 -9.17 10.30
N ALA A 507 34.04 -10.31 10.49
CA ALA A 507 34.76 -11.01 9.44
C ALA A 507 33.85 -11.33 8.25
N LYS A 508 32.67 -11.95 8.50
CA LYS A 508 31.68 -12.27 7.44
C LYS A 508 31.20 -11.06 6.65
N LYS A 509 31.01 -9.91 7.31
CA LYS A 509 30.63 -8.65 6.63
C LYS A 509 31.73 -8.10 5.72
N ARG A 510 32.94 -8.59 5.87
CA ARG A 510 34.14 -8.22 5.12
C ARG A 510 34.62 -9.34 4.19
N ASP A 511 33.75 -10.30 3.89
CA ASP A 511 34.04 -11.49 3.09
C ASP A 511 35.24 -12.31 3.62
N SER A 512 35.40 -12.33 4.95
CA SER A 512 36.44 -13.10 5.64
C SER A 512 35.80 -14.14 6.56
N ASP A 513 36.49 -15.27 6.76
CA ASP A 513 36.08 -16.35 7.64
C ASP A 513 37.19 -16.67 8.65
N LEU A 514 36.82 -16.83 9.92
CA LEU A 514 37.78 -17.21 10.97
C LEU A 514 37.89 -18.75 11.01
N SER A 515 39.14 -19.28 11.03
CA SER A 515 39.33 -20.66 11.38
C SER A 515 38.94 -20.90 12.85
N GLU A 516 38.62 -22.17 13.21
CA GLU A 516 38.26 -22.52 14.60
C GLU A 516 39.39 -22.18 15.58
N GLU A 517 40.64 -22.38 15.13
CA GLU A 517 41.85 -22.08 15.88
C GLU A 517 42.05 -20.55 16.04
N ALA A 518 41.83 -19.78 14.99
CA ALA A 518 41.91 -18.30 15.04
C ALA A 518 40.85 -17.74 16.01
N LEU A 519 39.61 -18.25 15.96
CA LEU A 519 38.56 -17.88 16.90
C LEU A 519 38.92 -18.23 18.35
N LYS A 520 39.49 -19.39 18.61
CA LYS A 520 39.93 -19.79 19.95
C LYS A 520 41.02 -18.84 20.50
N VAL A 521 41.96 -18.43 19.66
CA VAL A 521 43.00 -17.46 20.04
C VAL A 521 42.36 -16.10 20.37
N LEU A 522 41.43 -15.61 19.52
CA LEU A 522 40.73 -14.36 19.77
C LEU A 522 39.94 -14.39 21.09
N VAL A 523 39.15 -15.47 21.33
CA VAL A 523 38.35 -15.60 22.57
C VAL A 523 39.28 -15.66 23.81
N ARG A 524 40.41 -16.38 23.77
CA ARG A 524 41.37 -16.43 24.86
C ARG A 524 41.97 -15.06 25.17
N ALA A 525 42.30 -14.28 24.13
CA ALA A 525 42.79 -12.91 24.30
C ALA A 525 41.74 -12.02 24.96
N CYS A 526 40.49 -12.12 24.51
CA CYS A 526 39.37 -11.38 25.10
C CYS A 526 39.08 -11.78 26.55
N ASP A 527 39.18 -13.08 26.91
CA ASP A 527 38.98 -13.56 28.27
C ASP A 527 40.06 -12.97 29.23
N ARG A 528 41.31 -12.97 28.79
CA ARG A 528 42.39 -12.34 29.54
C ARG A 528 42.16 -10.85 29.74
N LEU A 529 41.76 -10.12 28.69
CA LEU A 529 41.42 -8.70 28.79
C LEU A 529 40.23 -8.46 29.73
N TYR A 530 39.25 -9.34 29.71
CA TYR A 530 38.09 -9.27 30.59
C TYR A 530 38.45 -9.46 32.06
N ALA A 531 39.37 -10.38 32.34
CA ALA A 531 39.90 -10.65 33.70
C ALA A 531 40.87 -9.60 34.21
N MET A 532 41.50 -8.81 33.31
CA MET A 532 42.46 -7.79 33.67
C MET A 532 41.79 -6.58 34.33
N GLU A 533 42.15 -6.27 35.58
CA GLU A 533 41.76 -5.05 36.27
C GLU A 533 42.82 -3.97 36.15
N SER A 534 42.40 -2.75 35.84
CA SER A 534 43.23 -1.56 35.72
C SER A 534 42.46 -0.34 36.25
N THR A 535 43.13 0.78 36.38
CA THR A 535 42.49 2.04 36.74
C THR A 535 42.69 3.06 35.62
N ASP A 536 41.60 3.80 35.30
CA ASP A 536 41.73 4.91 34.35
C ASP A 536 42.44 6.12 34.93
N GLN A 537 42.71 7.13 34.10
CA GLN A 537 43.41 8.38 34.52
C GLN A 537 42.66 9.14 35.65
N SER A 538 41.39 8.83 35.89
CA SER A 538 40.57 9.40 36.96
C SER A 538 40.53 8.52 38.24
N GLY A 539 41.28 7.42 38.27
CA GLY A 539 41.33 6.49 39.39
C GLY A 539 40.15 5.53 39.48
N GLN A 540 39.32 5.42 38.44
CA GLN A 540 38.19 4.52 38.41
C GLN A 540 38.61 3.11 37.94
N PRO A 541 38.14 2.04 38.58
CA PRO A 541 38.44 0.68 38.13
C PRO A 541 37.87 0.41 36.74
N ARG A 542 38.66 -0.14 35.86
CA ARG A 542 38.31 -0.52 34.47
C ARG A 542 38.84 -1.92 34.18
N ARG A 543 38.10 -2.65 33.37
CA ARG A 543 38.60 -3.90 32.80
C ARG A 543 39.51 -3.63 31.61
N GLY A 544 40.47 -4.50 31.36
CA GLY A 544 41.33 -4.39 30.19
C GLY A 544 40.55 -4.32 28.88
N VAL A 545 39.45 -5.05 28.78
CA VAL A 545 38.54 -5.02 27.60
C VAL A 545 37.89 -3.66 27.40
N ASP A 546 37.63 -2.89 28.45
CA ASP A 546 37.07 -1.54 28.37
C ASP A 546 38.11 -0.52 27.88
N LEU A 547 39.37 -0.70 28.31
CA LEU A 547 40.51 0.09 27.83
C LEU A 547 40.81 -0.22 26.37
N ALA A 548 40.72 -1.47 25.96
CA ALA A 548 40.85 -1.90 24.57
C ALA A 548 39.70 -1.40 23.68
N GLY A 549 38.50 -1.18 24.23
CA GLY A 549 37.34 -0.61 23.52
C GLY A 549 36.31 -1.62 22.99
N ASN A 550 36.22 -2.80 23.63
CA ASN A 550 35.19 -3.81 23.34
C ASN A 550 35.07 -4.13 21.82
N GLY A 551 33.94 -3.94 21.21
CA GLY A 551 33.69 -4.22 19.77
C GLY A 551 34.58 -3.39 18.82
N ARG A 552 35.11 -2.24 19.23
CA ARG A 552 36.10 -1.50 18.42
C ARG A 552 37.43 -2.24 18.37
N PHE A 553 37.86 -2.81 19.52
CA PHE A 553 39.04 -3.65 19.58
C PHE A 553 38.94 -4.84 18.63
N ILE A 554 37.80 -5.54 18.66
CA ILE A 554 37.54 -6.69 17.75
C ILE A 554 37.63 -6.26 16.29
N ARG A 555 37.05 -5.13 15.92
CA ARG A 555 37.15 -4.60 14.55
C ARG A 555 38.60 -4.38 14.13
N ASN A 556 39.36 -3.73 14.95
CA ASN A 556 40.79 -3.44 14.66
C ASN A 556 41.60 -4.73 14.54
N VAL A 557 41.31 -5.73 15.41
CA VAL A 557 41.99 -7.04 15.34
C VAL A 557 41.63 -7.79 14.06
N ILE A 558 40.36 -7.80 13.64
CA ILE A 558 39.97 -8.45 12.39
C ILE A 558 40.61 -7.75 11.18
N GLU A 559 40.63 -6.42 11.15
CA GLU A 559 41.31 -5.66 10.09
C GLU A 559 42.82 -5.97 10.03
N ALA A 560 43.49 -6.01 11.16
CA ALA A 560 44.91 -6.41 11.22
C ALA A 560 45.10 -7.88 10.81
N ALA A 561 44.20 -8.79 11.18
CA ALA A 561 44.31 -10.19 10.82
C ALA A 561 44.11 -10.42 9.31
N GLU A 562 43.29 -9.61 8.66
CA GLU A 562 43.14 -9.60 7.19
C GLU A 562 44.47 -9.15 6.52
N GLU A 563 45.11 -8.11 7.03
CA GLU A 563 46.39 -7.64 6.52
C GLU A 563 47.50 -8.72 6.68
N GLU A 564 47.53 -9.41 7.82
CA GLU A 564 48.47 -10.53 8.05
C GLU A 564 48.20 -11.72 7.13
N ARG A 565 46.93 -12.06 6.91
CA ARG A 565 46.53 -13.09 5.93
C ARG A 565 46.99 -12.71 4.52
N GLU A 566 46.75 -11.48 4.08
CA GLU A 566 47.15 -11.00 2.76
C GLU A 566 48.65 -11.07 2.59
N PHE A 567 49.39 -10.65 3.64
CA PHE A 567 50.86 -10.71 3.66
C PHE A 567 51.34 -12.17 3.58
N ARG A 568 50.77 -13.09 4.35
CA ARG A 568 51.11 -14.52 4.33
C ARG A 568 50.88 -15.12 2.95
N LEU A 569 49.69 -14.90 2.34
CA LEU A 569 49.34 -15.42 1.03
C LEU A 569 50.21 -14.84 -0.10
N ALA A 570 50.57 -13.56 -0.02
CA ALA A 570 51.39 -12.92 -1.02
C ALA A 570 52.88 -13.37 -0.98
N ASN A 571 53.37 -13.84 0.17
CA ASN A 571 54.75 -14.34 0.34
C ASN A 571 54.86 -15.87 0.35
N ASP A 572 53.79 -16.61 0.07
CA ASP A 572 53.85 -18.07 -0.04
C ASP A 572 54.22 -18.45 -1.50
N GLU A 573 55.50 -18.78 -1.69
CA GLU A 573 56.06 -19.19 -2.98
C GLU A 573 55.38 -20.45 -3.57
N SER A 574 54.63 -21.21 -2.77
CA SER A 574 53.91 -22.41 -3.22
C SER A 574 52.55 -22.15 -3.81
N LEU A 575 52.03 -20.90 -3.68
CA LEU A 575 50.69 -20.52 -4.14
C LEU A 575 50.76 -19.75 -5.49
N ASP A 576 49.94 -20.18 -6.46
CA ASP A 576 49.68 -19.39 -7.65
C ASP A 576 48.51 -18.44 -7.34
N LEU A 577 48.82 -17.15 -7.18
CA LEU A 577 47.82 -16.13 -6.85
C LEU A 577 46.76 -15.93 -7.94
N THR A 578 47.00 -16.43 -9.16
CA THR A 578 46.02 -16.33 -10.26
C THR A 578 44.99 -17.47 -10.24
N GLU A 579 45.28 -18.58 -9.56
CA GLU A 579 44.43 -19.75 -9.44
C GLU A 579 44.05 -20.08 -7.98
N ILE A 580 44.23 -19.11 -7.07
CA ILE A 580 43.95 -19.32 -5.63
C ILE A 580 42.45 -19.52 -5.38
N ASP A 581 42.12 -20.52 -4.54
CA ASP A 581 40.74 -20.80 -4.14
C ASP A 581 40.20 -19.65 -3.28
N GLU A 582 38.94 -19.26 -3.55
CA GLU A 582 38.20 -18.25 -2.83
C GLU A 582 38.12 -18.55 -1.32
N ALA A 583 37.98 -19.81 -0.92
CA ALA A 583 37.97 -20.21 0.47
C ALA A 583 39.31 -19.92 1.18
N VAL A 584 40.44 -20.06 0.48
CA VAL A 584 41.76 -19.74 1.01
C VAL A 584 41.94 -18.23 1.15
N LEU A 585 41.47 -17.47 0.16
CA LEU A 585 41.50 -16.01 0.19
C LEU A 585 40.72 -15.41 1.36
N ARG A 586 39.59 -16.04 1.73
CA ARG A 586 38.72 -15.56 2.81
C ARG A 586 39.21 -15.94 4.18
N ARG A 587 39.96 -17.03 4.31
CA ARG A 587 40.22 -17.68 5.60
C ARG A 587 41.36 -17.03 6.38
N ILE A 588 41.02 -16.51 7.56
CA ILE A 588 41.97 -16.02 8.56
C ILE A 588 42.39 -17.22 9.43
N GLU A 589 43.66 -17.55 9.41
CA GLU A 589 44.23 -18.64 10.15
C GLU A 589 44.78 -18.22 11.53
N GLU A 590 45.09 -19.19 12.37
CA GLU A 590 45.64 -18.94 13.70
C GLU A 590 46.88 -18.03 13.71
N PRO A 591 47.91 -18.22 12.84
CA PRO A 591 49.08 -17.35 12.80
C PRO A 591 48.72 -15.88 12.50
N ASP A 592 47.79 -15.65 11.57
CA ASP A 592 47.36 -14.29 11.21
C ASP A 592 46.72 -13.59 12.42
N MET A 593 45.84 -14.31 13.14
CA MET A 593 45.19 -13.81 14.34
C MET A 593 46.18 -13.52 15.47
N ARG A 594 47.19 -14.37 15.67
CA ARG A 594 48.24 -14.16 16.71
C ARG A 594 49.05 -12.90 16.44
N LEU A 595 49.49 -12.69 15.20
CA LEU A 595 50.26 -11.51 14.80
C LEU A 595 49.41 -10.25 14.94
N ALA A 596 48.19 -10.25 14.48
CA ALA A 596 47.24 -9.14 14.61
C ALA A 596 47.01 -8.75 16.08
N LEU A 597 46.77 -9.75 16.95
CA LEU A 597 46.59 -9.49 18.38
C LEU A 597 47.85 -8.92 19.03
N ALA A 598 49.04 -9.42 18.71
CA ALA A 598 50.29 -8.90 19.21
C ALA A 598 50.45 -7.42 18.82
N THR A 599 50.27 -7.09 17.56
CA THR A 599 50.37 -5.72 17.03
C THR A 599 49.38 -4.75 17.71
N ILE A 600 48.11 -5.14 17.80
CA ILE A 600 47.05 -4.29 18.35
C ILE A 600 47.25 -4.11 19.87
N LEU A 601 47.57 -5.17 20.62
CA LEU A 601 47.77 -5.09 22.07
C LEU A 601 49.02 -4.33 22.45
N GLU A 602 50.12 -4.43 21.66
CA GLU A 602 51.31 -3.60 21.81
C GLU A 602 50.99 -2.11 21.63
N SER A 603 50.19 -1.76 20.61
CA SER A 603 49.74 -0.38 20.37
C SER A 603 48.94 0.22 21.54
N LEU A 604 48.28 -0.65 22.32
CA LEU A 604 47.51 -0.28 23.51
C LEU A 604 48.36 -0.29 24.81
N ASN A 605 49.66 -0.56 24.73
CA ASN A 605 50.57 -0.80 25.87
C ASN A 605 50.09 -1.93 26.81
N ILE A 606 49.39 -2.92 26.27
CA ILE A 606 48.94 -4.12 26.99
C ILE A 606 49.90 -5.25 26.61
N GLY A 607 50.70 -5.69 27.55
CA GLY A 607 51.65 -6.78 27.31
C GLY A 607 50.92 -8.07 26.92
N TRP A 608 51.23 -8.59 25.74
CA TRP A 608 50.70 -9.88 25.24
C TRP A 608 51.83 -10.90 25.21
N THR A 609 51.68 -11.94 26.00
CA THR A 609 52.45 -13.21 25.84
C THR A 609 51.42 -14.31 25.73
N ASP A 610 51.32 -14.93 24.56
CA ASP A 610 50.42 -16.10 24.39
C ASP A 610 50.97 -17.26 25.19
N PRO A 611 50.18 -17.87 26.09
CA PRO A 611 50.65 -19.04 26.88
C PRO A 611 50.61 -20.35 26.12
N GLY A 612 50.54 -20.35 24.76
CA GLY A 612 50.61 -21.57 23.96
C GLY A 612 49.29 -22.32 23.87
#